data_fbb5202cd4725623e0230f74d7a78c38
#
_entry.id   fbb5202cd4725623e0230f74d7a78c38
#
_cell.length_a   1.000
_cell.length_b   1.000
_cell.length_c   1.000
_cell.angle_alpha   90.00
_cell.angle_beta   90.00
_cell.angle_gamma   90.00
#
_symmetry.space_group_name_H-M   'P 1'
#
loop_
_entity.id
_entity.type
_entity.pdbx_description
1 polymer ?
#
loop_
_entity_poly.entity_id
_entity_poly.type
_entity_poly.pdbx_seq_one_letter_code
_entity_poly.pdbx_strand_id
1 'polypeptide(L)'
;LNLQKKYRLGDLAKLPVCTYYQLACACEVAHQQLGKKSPRQHALIDYFSSHGLPLSKKEITQAGFSSVLLHALLNMGIVKSFDEVDKPTPMNQIPDAPLPLNPEQTFAVDTICKSLQSYHGFLLKGVTGSGKTEVYLQVIANVLALGRQVLVLVPEIGLTPQLLSRFTARFREPMAVIHSHLNDSERQQAWQLAYDNEVKLVIGTRSAIFTPMPTLGLIVIDEEHDASLKQMDGVRYHARDTALIRAHVARIPIILGSATPSLESLHNCTLKKYTLLPLTQKALSSTPLHYQVIDIRNQVLQHGLADPTIAAIEAHLKQKNQVLVFINRRGFSPVLLCHQCGWMADCRACDSHLTLHRSIHRLICHHCGHTQSLPASCPTCKGRELLPVGVGTQRVHDFLSSSFPDNVMVRIDRDEVVKKQALQNRLERISSGEAQLIVGTQMLAKGHHFPRLTLVVVLDADNGFYNQDFRAMEGLGQLLTQVAGRAGRAELDRKS
;
A
#
# COMPACT_ATOMS: atom_id res chain seq x y z
N LEU A 1 -7.18 28.93 -0.74
CA LEU A 1 -8.04 30.06 -1.18
C LEU A 1 -8.93 29.72 -2.40
N ASN A 2 -8.76 28.58 -3.05
CA ASN A 2 -9.64 28.14 -4.14
C ASN A 2 -10.68 27.07 -3.71
N LEU A 3 -10.63 26.58 -2.48
CA LEU A 3 -11.61 25.63 -1.92
C LEU A 3 -13.00 26.26 -1.72
N GLN A 4 -13.06 27.56 -1.41
CA GLN A 4 -14.33 28.27 -1.26
C GLN A 4 -15.11 28.49 -2.58
N LYS A 5 -14.47 28.36 -3.75
CA LYS A 5 -15.16 28.48 -5.04
C LYS A 5 -15.83 27.21 -5.52
N LYS A 6 -15.43 26.03 -5.01
CA LYS A 6 -15.98 24.73 -5.41
C LYS A 6 -17.11 24.21 -4.52
N TYR A 7 -17.18 24.69 -3.29
CA TYR A 7 -18.18 24.27 -2.32
C TYR A 7 -18.81 25.51 -1.69
N ARG A 8 -19.89 26.01 -2.26
CA ARG A 8 -20.78 26.91 -1.52
C ARG A 8 -21.42 26.09 -0.40
N LEU A 9 -21.42 26.60 0.82
CA LEU A 9 -22.05 26.01 2.03
C LEU A 9 -23.57 25.80 1.89
N GLY A 10 -24.14 25.80 0.71
CA GLY A 10 -25.55 25.57 0.42
C GLY A 10 -25.80 24.49 -0.61
N ASP A 11 -24.78 24.08 -1.37
CA ASP A 11 -24.86 22.91 -2.25
C ASP A 11 -24.30 21.70 -1.50
N LEU A 12 -25.02 21.22 -0.49
CA LEU A 12 -24.90 19.83 -0.06
C LEU A 12 -25.25 19.01 -1.30
N ALA A 13 -24.21 18.60 -2.04
CA ALA A 13 -24.38 17.71 -3.16
C ALA A 13 -25.25 16.57 -2.65
N LYS A 14 -26.36 16.31 -3.31
CA LYS A 14 -27.27 15.22 -2.96
C LYS A 14 -26.40 13.96 -2.89
N LEU A 15 -26.45 13.26 -1.75
CA LEU A 15 -25.78 11.98 -1.57
C LEU A 15 -26.08 11.11 -2.80
N PRO A 16 -25.13 10.32 -3.29
CA PRO A 16 -25.43 9.34 -4.30
C PRO A 16 -26.51 8.41 -3.72
N VAL A 17 -27.69 8.59 -4.24
CA VAL A 17 -28.85 7.84 -3.83
C VAL A 17 -28.91 6.65 -4.76
N CYS A 18 -28.83 5.45 -4.21
CA CYS A 18 -29.13 4.24 -4.95
C CYS A 18 -30.64 4.10 -4.99
N THR A 19 -31.20 4.00 -6.20
CA THR A 19 -32.62 3.68 -6.36
C THR A 19 -32.78 2.18 -6.14
N TYR A 20 -33.55 1.85 -5.13
CA TYR A 20 -33.97 0.50 -4.81
C TYR A 20 -35.35 0.23 -5.32
N TYR A 21 -35.62 -1.02 -5.62
CA TYR A 21 -36.84 -1.50 -6.20
C TYR A 21 -37.40 -2.63 -5.34
N GLN A 22 -38.72 -2.60 -5.10
CA GLN A 22 -39.41 -3.66 -4.39
C GLN A 22 -40.83 -3.84 -4.94
N LEU A 23 -41.46 -4.98 -4.68
CA LEU A 23 -42.85 -5.19 -5.02
C LEU A 23 -43.75 -4.18 -4.28
N ALA A 24 -44.68 -3.59 -5.00
CA ALA A 24 -45.69 -2.68 -4.44
C ALA A 24 -46.84 -3.42 -3.76
N CYS A 25 -47.06 -4.71 -4.09
CA CYS A 25 -48.12 -5.58 -3.59
C CYS A 25 -47.59 -7.00 -3.35
N ALA A 26 -48.43 -7.86 -2.78
CA ALA A 26 -48.08 -9.27 -2.61
C ALA A 26 -47.83 -9.97 -3.95
N CYS A 27 -46.94 -10.95 -3.97
CA CYS A 27 -46.47 -11.65 -5.16
C CYS A 27 -47.65 -12.22 -6.00
N GLU A 28 -48.63 -12.80 -5.34
CA GLU A 28 -49.81 -13.36 -5.99
C GLU A 28 -50.65 -12.30 -6.72
N VAL A 29 -50.79 -11.12 -6.11
CA VAL A 29 -51.52 -9.98 -6.70
C VAL A 29 -50.72 -9.41 -7.88
N ALA A 30 -49.41 -9.34 -7.76
CA ALA A 30 -48.51 -8.90 -8.83
C ALA A 30 -48.64 -9.82 -10.07
N HIS A 31 -48.71 -11.13 -9.86
CA HIS A 31 -48.89 -12.11 -10.94
C HIS A 31 -50.28 -12.00 -11.60
N GLN A 32 -51.35 -11.73 -10.81
CA GLN A 32 -52.71 -11.52 -11.35
C GLN A 32 -52.81 -10.26 -12.20
N GLN A 33 -52.16 -9.16 -11.78
CA GLN A 33 -52.14 -7.91 -12.54
C GLN A 33 -51.40 -8.02 -13.87
N LEU A 34 -50.37 -8.88 -13.95
CA LEU A 34 -49.55 -9.04 -15.13
C LEU A 34 -50.24 -9.85 -16.25
N GLY A 35 -51.14 -10.76 -15.92
CA GLY A 35 -51.78 -11.66 -16.88
C GLY A 35 -50.82 -12.69 -17.49
N LYS A 36 -51.30 -13.55 -18.38
CA LYS A 36 -50.53 -14.73 -18.87
C LYS A 36 -49.41 -14.45 -19.92
N LYS A 37 -49.15 -13.20 -20.30
CA LYS A 37 -48.40 -12.90 -21.55
C LYS A 37 -46.88 -12.63 -21.42
N SER A 38 -46.26 -12.73 -20.24
CA SER A 38 -44.87 -12.33 -20.12
C SER A 38 -44.03 -13.16 -19.12
N PRO A 39 -43.52 -14.32 -19.53
CA PRO A 39 -42.81 -15.24 -18.63
C PRO A 39 -41.59 -14.59 -17.91
N ARG A 40 -40.88 -13.70 -18.59
CA ARG A 40 -39.73 -12.99 -18.00
C ARG A 40 -40.10 -11.96 -16.93
N GLN A 41 -41.27 -11.35 -17.04
CA GLN A 41 -41.80 -10.43 -16.02
C GLN A 41 -42.25 -11.20 -14.79
N HIS A 42 -42.87 -12.38 -14.97
CA HIS A 42 -43.20 -13.29 -13.88
C HIS A 42 -41.93 -13.73 -13.12
N ALA A 43 -40.90 -14.12 -13.85
CA ALA A 43 -39.62 -14.51 -13.25
C ALA A 43 -38.96 -13.36 -12.45
N LEU A 44 -39.11 -12.11 -12.87
CA LEU A 44 -38.63 -10.95 -12.12
C LEU A 44 -39.46 -10.70 -10.84
N ILE A 45 -40.76 -10.90 -10.87
CA ILE A 45 -41.62 -10.84 -9.68
C ILE A 45 -41.25 -11.92 -8.68
N ASP A 46 -41.01 -13.17 -9.13
CA ASP A 46 -40.57 -14.28 -8.30
C ASP A 46 -39.20 -14.00 -7.69
N TYR A 47 -38.31 -13.38 -8.46
CA TYR A 47 -36.99 -12.97 -7.98
C TYR A 47 -37.09 -11.93 -6.86
N PHE A 48 -37.95 -10.92 -6.97
CA PHE A 48 -38.20 -9.98 -5.89
C PHE A 48 -38.78 -10.67 -4.65
N SER A 49 -39.72 -11.60 -4.85
CA SER A 49 -40.37 -12.33 -3.76
C SER A 49 -39.40 -13.24 -3.00
N SER A 50 -38.48 -13.90 -3.71
CA SER A 50 -37.51 -14.83 -3.12
C SER A 50 -36.43 -14.13 -2.29
N HIS A 51 -36.10 -12.87 -2.58
CA HIS A 51 -35.09 -12.11 -1.87
C HIS A 51 -35.62 -11.35 -0.66
N GLY A 52 -36.91 -11.03 -0.62
CA GLY A 52 -37.59 -10.39 0.53
C GLY A 52 -37.11 -8.99 0.91
N LEU A 53 -36.06 -8.48 0.28
CA LEU A 53 -35.42 -7.17 0.49
C LEU A 53 -35.49 -6.34 -0.79
N PRO A 54 -35.44 -5.00 -0.68
CA PRO A 54 -35.32 -4.14 -1.84
C PRO A 54 -34.04 -4.42 -2.62
N LEU A 55 -34.12 -4.45 -3.95
CA LEU A 55 -32.98 -4.75 -4.83
C LEU A 55 -32.56 -3.50 -5.60
N SER A 56 -31.24 -3.31 -5.73
CA SER A 56 -30.68 -2.25 -6.57
C SER A 56 -30.75 -2.62 -8.05
N LYS A 57 -30.70 -1.63 -8.94
CA LYS A 57 -30.64 -1.85 -10.40
C LYS A 57 -29.47 -2.75 -10.80
N LYS A 58 -28.35 -2.68 -10.09
CA LYS A 58 -27.16 -3.48 -10.34
C LYS A 58 -27.40 -4.97 -10.06
N GLU A 59 -28.02 -5.29 -8.94
CA GLU A 59 -28.36 -6.66 -8.55
C GLU A 59 -29.36 -7.29 -9.52
N ILE A 60 -30.40 -6.53 -9.92
CA ILE A 60 -31.39 -6.98 -10.90
C ILE A 60 -30.72 -7.27 -12.26
N THR A 61 -29.78 -6.43 -12.68
CA THR A 61 -29.06 -6.63 -13.95
C THR A 61 -28.09 -7.81 -13.88
N GLN A 62 -27.41 -8.02 -12.74
CA GLN A 62 -26.54 -9.18 -12.51
C GLN A 62 -27.32 -10.50 -12.48
N ALA A 63 -28.56 -10.48 -12.04
CA ALA A 63 -29.46 -11.61 -12.10
C ALA A 63 -30.01 -11.91 -13.53
N GLY A 64 -29.58 -11.14 -14.53
CA GLY A 64 -29.94 -11.37 -15.94
C GLY A 64 -31.23 -10.68 -16.40
N PHE A 65 -31.78 -9.78 -15.60
CA PHE A 65 -33.01 -9.02 -15.98
C PHE A 65 -32.65 -7.67 -16.60
N SER A 66 -33.27 -7.34 -17.73
CA SER A 66 -33.04 -6.08 -18.42
C SER A 66 -33.75 -4.88 -17.74
N SER A 67 -33.15 -3.70 -17.88
CA SER A 67 -33.76 -2.47 -17.38
C SER A 67 -35.12 -2.16 -18.01
N VAL A 68 -35.39 -2.65 -19.23
CA VAL A 68 -36.68 -2.50 -19.92
C VAL A 68 -37.77 -3.27 -19.19
N LEU A 69 -37.51 -4.48 -18.72
CA LEU A 69 -38.45 -5.28 -17.92
C LEU A 69 -38.77 -4.58 -16.59
N LEU A 70 -37.77 -4.04 -15.93
CA LEU A 70 -37.92 -3.31 -14.68
C LEU A 70 -38.80 -2.05 -14.86
N HIS A 71 -38.53 -1.26 -15.90
CA HIS A 71 -39.33 -0.08 -16.23
C HIS A 71 -40.78 -0.43 -16.59
N ALA A 72 -41.01 -1.56 -17.26
CA ALA A 72 -42.36 -2.01 -17.57
C ALA A 72 -43.18 -2.32 -16.28
N LEU A 73 -42.57 -3.00 -15.29
CA LEU A 73 -43.20 -3.29 -14.01
C LEU A 73 -43.42 -2.03 -13.13
N LEU A 74 -42.50 -1.05 -13.22
CA LEU A 74 -42.64 0.27 -12.60
C LEU A 74 -43.84 1.03 -13.17
N ASN A 75 -43.98 1.07 -14.51
CA ASN A 75 -45.07 1.75 -15.19
C ASN A 75 -46.44 1.09 -14.91
N MET A 76 -46.45 -0.20 -14.61
CA MET A 76 -47.66 -0.94 -14.20
C MET A 76 -48.00 -0.78 -12.71
N GLY A 77 -47.13 -0.12 -11.92
CA GLY A 77 -47.31 0.01 -10.48
C GLY A 77 -47.11 -1.28 -9.68
N ILE A 78 -46.60 -2.35 -10.31
CA ILE A 78 -46.30 -3.65 -9.68
C ILE A 78 -45.05 -3.58 -8.82
N VAL A 79 -44.06 -2.79 -9.29
CA VAL A 79 -42.81 -2.48 -8.58
C VAL A 79 -42.83 -1.00 -8.23
N LYS A 80 -42.37 -0.64 -7.05
CA LYS A 80 -42.14 0.74 -6.63
C LYS A 80 -40.62 0.95 -6.49
N SER A 81 -40.17 2.14 -6.84
CA SER A 81 -38.81 2.59 -6.59
C SER A 81 -38.81 3.60 -5.43
N PHE A 82 -37.77 3.56 -4.65
CA PHE A 82 -37.48 4.58 -3.65
C PHE A 82 -35.96 4.78 -3.60
N ASP A 83 -35.63 5.97 -3.27
CA ASP A 83 -34.23 6.38 -3.18
C ASP A 83 -33.74 6.19 -1.74
N GLU A 84 -32.73 5.37 -1.56
CA GLU A 84 -32.09 5.15 -0.27
C GLU A 84 -30.57 5.34 -0.38
N VAL A 85 -29.97 5.91 0.65
CA VAL A 85 -28.50 5.97 0.73
C VAL A 85 -27.98 4.54 0.83
N ASP A 86 -27.11 4.15 -0.09
CA ASP A 86 -26.52 2.81 -0.09
C ASP A 86 -25.71 2.61 1.20
N LYS A 87 -26.34 1.94 2.18
CA LYS A 87 -25.71 1.64 3.45
C LYS A 87 -24.87 0.38 3.32
N PRO A 88 -23.61 0.40 3.73
CA PRO A 88 -22.80 -0.81 3.74
C PRO A 88 -23.44 -1.84 4.67
N THR A 89 -23.86 -2.96 4.11
CA THR A 89 -24.47 -4.06 4.85
C THR A 89 -23.42 -4.74 5.72
N PRO A 90 -23.71 -5.04 7.00
CA PRO A 90 -22.80 -5.86 7.82
C PRO A 90 -22.55 -7.20 7.13
N MET A 91 -21.31 -7.63 7.10
CA MET A 91 -20.96 -8.92 6.50
C MET A 91 -21.52 -10.07 7.35
N ASN A 92 -22.30 -10.97 6.73
CA ASN A 92 -22.85 -12.17 7.38
C ASN A 92 -21.81 -13.28 7.65
N GLN A 93 -20.52 -12.95 7.58
CA GLN A 93 -19.44 -13.90 7.84
C GLN A 93 -19.16 -14.01 9.35
N ILE A 94 -18.83 -15.21 9.82
CA ILE A 94 -18.33 -15.41 11.18
C ILE A 94 -16.93 -14.78 11.24
N PRO A 95 -16.68 -13.84 12.17
CA PRO A 95 -15.36 -13.22 12.27
C PRO A 95 -14.28 -14.26 12.61
N ASP A 96 -13.10 -14.07 12.01
CA ASP A 96 -11.92 -14.84 12.39
C ASP A 96 -11.59 -14.65 13.87
N ALA A 97 -11.25 -15.74 14.55
CA ALA A 97 -10.78 -15.68 15.92
C ALA A 97 -9.47 -14.88 16.04
N PRO A 98 -9.27 -14.15 17.16
CA PRO A 98 -7.99 -13.47 17.40
C PRO A 98 -6.84 -14.47 17.41
N LEU A 99 -5.73 -14.10 16.76
CA LEU A 99 -4.50 -14.89 16.86
C LEU A 99 -3.91 -14.75 18.27
N PRO A 100 -3.30 -15.82 18.82
CA PRO A 100 -2.62 -15.73 20.10
C PRO A 100 -1.45 -14.74 20.03
N LEU A 101 -1.36 -13.87 21.03
CA LEU A 101 -0.30 -12.87 21.12
C LEU A 101 0.91 -13.44 21.86
N ASN A 102 2.09 -13.05 21.44
CA ASN A 102 3.29 -13.24 22.24
C ASN A 102 3.37 -12.19 23.38
N PRO A 103 4.28 -12.34 24.37
CA PRO A 103 4.36 -11.43 25.51
C PRO A 103 4.58 -9.95 25.12
N GLU A 104 5.38 -9.66 24.08
CA GLU A 104 5.62 -8.29 23.60
C GLU A 104 4.36 -7.68 22.98
N GLN A 105 3.62 -8.46 22.21
CA GLN A 105 2.36 -8.04 21.59
C GLN A 105 1.28 -7.82 22.65
N THR A 106 1.16 -8.74 23.65
CA THR A 106 0.22 -8.60 24.77
C THR A 106 0.51 -7.32 25.54
N PHE A 107 1.77 -7.08 25.90
CA PHE A 107 2.19 -5.85 26.58
C PHE A 107 1.83 -4.59 25.78
N ALA A 108 2.02 -4.62 24.45
CA ALA A 108 1.67 -3.49 23.57
C ALA A 108 0.15 -3.24 23.56
N VAL A 109 -0.67 -4.27 23.37
CA VAL A 109 -2.13 -4.16 23.40
C VAL A 109 -2.62 -3.62 24.74
N ASP A 110 -2.17 -4.19 25.85
CA ASP A 110 -2.59 -3.79 27.20
C ASP A 110 -2.20 -2.34 27.51
N THR A 111 -0.99 -1.92 27.08
CA THR A 111 -0.50 -0.56 27.30
C THR A 111 -1.33 0.45 26.52
N ILE A 112 -1.65 0.16 25.26
CA ILE A 112 -2.48 1.03 24.44
C ILE A 112 -3.91 1.09 24.98
N CYS A 113 -4.50 -0.05 25.33
CA CYS A 113 -5.87 -0.14 25.81
C CYS A 113 -6.10 0.61 27.13
N LYS A 114 -5.10 0.71 28.01
CA LYS A 114 -5.16 1.57 29.22
C LYS A 114 -5.30 3.05 28.93
N SER A 115 -4.97 3.49 27.71
CA SER A 115 -4.95 4.91 27.31
C SER A 115 -6.11 5.31 26.37
N LEU A 116 -7.14 4.46 26.19
CA LEU A 116 -8.21 4.71 25.22
C LEU A 116 -9.05 5.96 25.47
N GLN A 117 -8.97 6.55 26.65
CA GLN A 117 -9.72 7.77 27.02
C GLN A 117 -8.84 9.03 27.11
N SER A 118 -7.58 8.94 26.72
CA SER A 118 -6.63 10.06 26.79
C SER A 118 -5.71 10.11 25.57
N TYR A 119 -5.16 11.28 25.29
CA TYR A 119 -4.16 11.39 24.25
C TYR A 119 -2.86 10.70 24.67
N HIS A 120 -2.43 9.73 23.88
CA HIS A 120 -1.11 9.12 23.98
C HIS A 120 -0.59 8.77 22.57
N GLY A 121 0.64 9.15 22.28
CA GLY A 121 1.35 8.73 21.08
C GLY A 121 2.14 7.44 21.35
N PHE A 122 1.90 6.39 20.58
CA PHE A 122 2.63 5.13 20.66
C PHE A 122 3.42 4.91 19.37
N LEU A 123 4.70 4.56 19.50
CA LEU A 123 5.50 4.08 18.39
C LEU A 123 5.64 2.55 18.50
N LEU A 124 4.85 1.81 17.71
CA LEU A 124 4.93 0.35 17.61
C LEU A 124 6.04 -0.02 16.63
N LYS A 125 7.26 -0.21 17.16
CA LYS A 125 8.45 -0.58 16.37
C LYS A 125 8.56 -2.09 16.32
N GLY A 126 8.23 -2.69 15.17
CA GLY A 126 8.27 -4.13 15.02
C GLY A 126 9.00 -4.56 13.76
N VAL A 127 9.90 -5.53 13.86
CA VAL A 127 10.55 -6.12 12.68
C VAL A 127 9.51 -6.64 11.68
N THR A 128 9.89 -6.79 10.42
CA THR A 128 8.99 -7.33 9.41
C THR A 128 8.54 -8.74 9.83
N GLY A 129 7.22 -8.98 9.91
CA GLY A 129 6.67 -10.25 10.39
C GLY A 129 6.53 -10.37 11.91
N SER A 130 6.72 -9.28 12.68
CA SER A 130 6.49 -9.28 14.14
C SER A 130 5.02 -9.27 14.56
N GLY A 131 4.08 -9.26 13.61
CA GLY A 131 2.65 -9.27 13.92
C GLY A 131 2.06 -7.92 14.31
N LYS A 132 2.64 -6.78 13.91
CA LYS A 132 2.08 -5.44 14.15
C LYS A 132 0.60 -5.33 13.81
N THR A 133 0.20 -5.94 12.68
CA THR A 133 -1.21 -5.92 12.23
C THR A 133 -2.13 -6.58 13.24
N GLU A 134 -1.73 -7.69 13.88
CA GLU A 134 -2.55 -8.33 14.90
C GLU A 134 -2.70 -7.46 16.15
N VAL A 135 -1.64 -6.76 16.55
CA VAL A 135 -1.73 -5.75 17.63
C VAL A 135 -2.76 -4.68 17.28
N TYR A 136 -2.73 -4.15 16.04
CA TYR A 136 -3.75 -3.18 15.60
C TYR A 136 -5.16 -3.77 15.68
N LEU A 137 -5.37 -4.96 15.11
CA LEU A 137 -6.68 -5.60 15.08
C LEU A 137 -7.27 -5.82 16.48
N GLN A 138 -6.45 -6.22 17.46
CA GLN A 138 -6.92 -6.42 18.82
C GLN A 138 -7.21 -5.10 19.55
N VAL A 139 -6.40 -4.06 19.36
CA VAL A 139 -6.72 -2.73 19.91
C VAL A 139 -7.98 -2.15 19.26
N ILE A 140 -8.12 -2.28 17.94
CA ILE A 140 -9.31 -1.84 17.20
C ILE A 140 -10.57 -2.54 17.73
N ALA A 141 -10.52 -3.86 17.97
CA ALA A 141 -11.64 -4.60 18.54
C ALA A 141 -12.12 -4.00 19.87
N ASN A 142 -11.17 -3.63 20.76
CA ASN A 142 -11.51 -2.99 22.04
C ASN A 142 -12.17 -1.61 21.84
N VAL A 143 -11.71 -0.81 20.86
CA VAL A 143 -12.29 0.50 20.58
C VAL A 143 -13.69 0.39 19.97
N LEU A 144 -13.89 -0.56 19.05
CA LEU A 144 -15.19 -0.84 18.43
C LEU A 144 -16.19 -1.36 19.48
N ALA A 145 -15.75 -2.20 20.43
CA ALA A 145 -16.58 -2.67 21.55
C ALA A 145 -17.07 -1.51 22.45
N LEU A 146 -16.34 -0.40 22.51
CA LEU A 146 -16.75 0.84 23.18
C LEU A 146 -17.72 1.69 22.33
N GLY A 147 -18.14 1.21 21.16
CA GLY A 147 -19.01 1.94 20.22
C GLY A 147 -18.32 3.09 19.49
N ARG A 148 -16.99 3.22 19.59
CA ARG A 148 -16.22 4.32 18.99
C ARG A 148 -15.71 3.95 17.60
N GLN A 149 -15.42 4.98 16.81
CA GLN A 149 -14.88 4.83 15.45
C GLN A 149 -13.35 4.75 15.45
N VAL A 150 -12.80 4.11 14.42
CA VAL A 150 -11.36 3.96 14.21
C VAL A 150 -10.96 4.42 12.83
N LEU A 151 -9.89 5.22 12.74
CA LEU A 151 -9.25 5.62 11.49
C LEU A 151 -7.91 4.90 11.34
N VAL A 152 -7.74 4.18 10.23
CA VAL A 152 -6.49 3.51 9.86
C VAL A 152 -5.93 4.17 8.61
N LEU A 153 -4.75 4.76 8.72
CA LEU A 153 -4.01 5.31 7.59
C LEU A 153 -2.93 4.34 7.14
N VAL A 154 -2.89 4.10 5.83
CA VAL A 154 -1.89 3.26 5.20
C VAL A 154 -1.28 3.97 3.99
N PRO A 155 -0.03 3.69 3.59
CA PRO A 155 0.51 4.15 2.33
C PRO A 155 -0.34 3.68 1.15
N GLU A 156 -0.35 4.43 0.03
CA GLU A 156 -1.12 4.03 -1.17
C GLU A 156 -0.79 2.61 -1.65
N ILE A 157 0.48 2.23 -1.62
CA ILE A 157 0.95 0.87 -1.97
C ILE A 157 0.55 -0.15 -0.89
N GLY A 158 0.32 0.28 0.35
CA GLY A 158 -0.10 -0.57 1.47
C GLY A 158 -1.58 -0.95 1.43
N LEU A 159 -2.42 -0.19 0.71
CA LEU A 159 -3.85 -0.46 0.59
C LEU A 159 -4.09 -1.62 -0.38
N THR A 160 -3.70 -2.81 0.02
CA THR A 160 -3.83 -4.02 -0.79
C THR A 160 -5.12 -4.78 -0.49
N PRO A 161 -5.65 -5.57 -1.44
CA PRO A 161 -6.78 -6.46 -1.17
C PRO A 161 -6.52 -7.40 0.01
N GLN A 162 -5.27 -7.85 0.19
CA GLN A 162 -4.86 -8.69 1.31
C GLN A 162 -4.96 -7.98 2.68
N LEU A 163 -4.62 -6.68 2.74
CA LEU A 163 -4.83 -5.91 3.96
C LEU A 163 -6.31 -5.78 4.25
N LEU A 164 -7.09 -5.36 3.25
CA LEU A 164 -8.54 -5.18 3.41
C LEU A 164 -9.22 -6.48 3.82
N SER A 165 -8.86 -7.62 3.22
CA SER A 165 -9.44 -8.92 3.57
C SER A 165 -9.19 -9.32 5.02
N ARG A 166 -8.04 -8.96 5.60
CA ARG A 166 -7.76 -9.19 7.03
C ARG A 166 -8.68 -8.40 7.95
N PHE A 167 -9.00 -7.16 7.59
CA PHE A 167 -9.94 -6.34 8.35
C PHE A 167 -11.38 -6.85 8.20
N THR A 168 -11.79 -7.18 6.97
CA THR A 168 -13.15 -7.69 6.70
C THR A 168 -13.38 -9.08 7.31
N ALA A 169 -12.35 -9.93 7.34
CA ALA A 169 -12.43 -11.24 8.02
C ALA A 169 -12.53 -11.10 9.55
N ARG A 170 -11.96 -10.00 10.12
CA ARG A 170 -11.92 -9.81 11.56
C ARG A 170 -13.09 -9.06 12.14
N PHE A 171 -13.70 -8.12 11.41
CA PHE A 171 -14.74 -7.22 11.90
C PHE A 171 -16.02 -7.36 11.10
N ARG A 172 -17.16 -7.37 11.81
CA ARG A 172 -18.50 -7.33 11.19
C ARG A 172 -18.98 -5.91 10.92
N GLU A 173 -18.37 -4.95 11.59
CA GLU A 173 -18.75 -3.55 11.49
C GLU A 173 -18.55 -3.04 10.07
N PRO A 174 -19.51 -2.22 9.59
CA PRO A 174 -19.39 -1.58 8.29
C PRO A 174 -18.10 -0.77 8.19
N MET A 175 -17.40 -0.93 7.07
CA MET A 175 -16.09 -0.33 6.83
C MET A 175 -16.12 0.52 5.56
N ALA A 176 -15.52 1.72 5.60
CA ALA A 176 -15.28 2.54 4.43
C ALA A 176 -13.79 2.54 4.06
N VAL A 177 -13.53 2.50 2.74
CA VAL A 177 -12.16 2.57 2.19
C VAL A 177 -12.03 3.86 1.39
N ILE A 178 -11.03 4.71 1.75
CA ILE A 178 -10.81 6.02 1.14
C ILE A 178 -9.42 6.09 0.50
N HIS A 179 -9.38 6.25 -0.83
CA HIS A 179 -8.14 6.34 -1.60
C HIS A 179 -8.26 7.30 -2.79
N SER A 180 -7.14 7.58 -3.45
CA SER A 180 -7.04 8.54 -4.56
C SER A 180 -7.87 8.19 -5.79
N HIS A 181 -8.20 6.90 -6.00
CA HIS A 181 -8.97 6.42 -7.16
C HIS A 181 -10.50 6.46 -6.97
N LEU A 182 -10.99 6.86 -5.80
CA LEU A 182 -12.42 7.11 -5.62
C LEU A 182 -12.84 8.35 -6.41
N ASN A 183 -13.97 8.28 -7.08
CA ASN A 183 -14.61 9.46 -7.64
C ASN A 183 -15.19 10.36 -6.51
N ASP A 184 -15.56 11.58 -6.86
CA ASP A 184 -16.00 12.56 -5.86
C ASP A 184 -17.30 12.11 -5.14
N SER A 185 -18.18 11.40 -5.84
CA SER A 185 -19.43 10.86 -5.28
C SER A 185 -19.16 9.75 -4.26
N GLU A 186 -18.31 8.77 -4.62
CA GLU A 186 -17.92 7.68 -3.71
C GLU A 186 -17.23 8.21 -2.46
N ARG A 187 -16.36 9.21 -2.62
CA ARG A 187 -15.67 9.86 -1.50
C ARG A 187 -16.64 10.59 -0.59
N GLN A 188 -17.60 11.31 -1.16
CA GLN A 188 -18.62 12.02 -0.40
C GLN A 188 -19.51 11.04 0.37
N GLN A 189 -19.93 9.93 -0.25
CA GLN A 189 -20.68 8.87 0.41
C GLN A 189 -19.92 8.29 1.60
N ALA A 190 -18.64 7.93 1.41
CA ALA A 190 -17.80 7.41 2.48
C ALA A 190 -17.66 8.40 3.65
N TRP A 191 -17.54 9.70 3.36
CA TRP A 191 -17.47 10.75 4.36
C TRP A 191 -18.78 10.90 5.11
N GLN A 192 -19.92 10.88 4.41
CA GLN A 192 -21.24 11.00 5.05
C GLN A 192 -21.53 9.82 5.97
N LEU A 193 -21.28 8.59 5.50
CA LEU A 193 -21.45 7.39 6.31
C LEU A 193 -20.58 7.39 7.58
N ALA A 194 -19.36 7.92 7.47
CA ALA A 194 -18.48 8.09 8.62
C ALA A 194 -18.99 9.18 9.58
N TYR A 195 -19.49 10.30 9.06
CA TYR A 195 -20.07 11.39 9.84
C TYR A 195 -21.35 10.95 10.57
N ASP A 196 -22.23 10.22 9.90
CA ASP A 196 -23.49 9.72 10.47
C ASP A 196 -23.28 8.53 11.43
N ASN A 197 -21.98 8.12 11.62
CA ASN A 197 -21.59 7.00 12.47
C ASN A 197 -22.14 5.63 12.03
N GLU A 198 -22.58 5.52 10.78
CA GLU A 198 -23.00 4.26 10.13
C GLU A 198 -21.79 3.36 9.82
N VAL A 199 -20.61 3.97 9.64
CA VAL A 199 -19.36 3.27 9.47
C VAL A 199 -18.47 3.49 10.70
N LYS A 200 -18.01 2.39 11.30
CA LYS A 200 -17.16 2.41 12.49
C LYS A 200 -15.68 2.35 12.19
N LEU A 201 -15.30 1.76 11.05
CA LEU A 201 -13.92 1.61 10.64
C LEU A 201 -13.67 2.29 9.30
N VAL A 202 -12.77 3.26 9.28
CA VAL A 202 -12.32 3.93 8.06
C VAL A 202 -10.87 3.54 7.81
N ILE A 203 -10.60 2.94 6.65
CA ILE A 203 -9.23 2.64 6.19
C ILE A 203 -8.95 3.49 4.97
N GLY A 204 -7.82 4.16 4.94
CA GLY A 204 -7.53 4.96 3.77
C GLY A 204 -6.10 5.43 3.66
N THR A 205 -5.84 6.10 2.55
CA THR A 205 -4.54 6.72 2.29
C THR A 205 -4.47 8.11 2.92
N ARG A 206 -3.42 8.84 2.63
CA ARG A 206 -3.11 10.16 3.19
C ARG A 206 -4.32 11.09 3.37
N SER A 207 -5.21 11.19 2.37
CA SER A 207 -6.36 12.11 2.41
C SER A 207 -7.47 11.68 3.38
N ALA A 208 -7.51 10.42 3.79
CA ALA A 208 -8.50 9.91 4.74
C ALA A 208 -8.38 10.57 6.13
N ILE A 209 -7.26 11.23 6.43
CA ILE A 209 -7.08 11.97 7.69
C ILE A 209 -8.13 13.07 7.90
N PHE A 210 -8.75 13.55 6.84
CA PHE A 210 -9.77 14.62 6.90
C PHE A 210 -11.21 14.08 6.98
N THR A 211 -11.41 12.75 7.01
CA THR A 211 -12.75 12.16 7.12
C THR A 211 -13.41 12.58 8.42
N PRO A 212 -14.64 13.15 8.40
CA PRO A 212 -15.35 13.53 9.60
C PRO A 212 -15.81 12.28 10.36
N MET A 213 -15.40 12.15 11.61
CA MET A 213 -15.69 11.00 12.48
C MET A 213 -16.03 11.50 13.89
N PRO A 214 -17.31 11.69 14.22
CA PRO A 214 -17.73 12.32 15.49
C PRO A 214 -17.36 11.50 16.73
N THR A 215 -17.33 10.18 16.61
CA THR A 215 -17.04 9.26 17.73
C THR A 215 -15.66 8.62 17.61
N LEU A 216 -14.71 9.31 16.94
CA LEU A 216 -13.34 8.80 16.76
C LEU A 216 -12.72 8.44 18.12
N GLY A 217 -12.18 7.22 18.23
CA GLY A 217 -11.57 6.66 19.44
C GLY A 217 -10.13 6.25 19.29
N LEU A 218 -9.66 6.06 18.05
CA LEU A 218 -8.29 5.61 17.78
C LEU A 218 -7.87 6.05 16.38
N ILE A 219 -6.62 6.44 16.24
CA ILE A 219 -5.95 6.58 14.94
C ILE A 219 -4.79 5.59 14.87
N VAL A 220 -4.70 4.82 13.79
CA VAL A 220 -3.57 3.94 13.48
C VAL A 220 -2.92 4.42 12.19
N ILE A 221 -1.61 4.57 12.18
CA ILE A 221 -0.83 4.83 10.97
C ILE A 221 0.14 3.68 10.79
N ASP A 222 -0.10 2.87 9.76
CA ASP A 222 0.86 1.83 9.39
C ASP A 222 1.92 2.41 8.45
N GLU A 223 3.16 1.90 8.58
CA GLU A 223 4.34 2.40 7.87
C GLU A 223 4.49 3.94 7.98
N GLU A 224 4.49 4.47 9.22
CA GLU A 224 4.47 5.91 9.54
C GLU A 224 5.60 6.72 8.88
N HIS A 225 6.70 6.05 8.52
CA HIS A 225 7.87 6.62 7.86
C HIS A 225 7.66 6.86 6.36
N ASP A 226 6.55 6.34 5.78
CA ASP A 226 6.36 6.37 4.34
C ASP A 226 6.23 7.79 3.78
N ALA A 227 7.06 8.12 2.79
CA ALA A 227 7.07 9.43 2.15
C ALA A 227 5.74 9.80 1.47
N SER A 228 4.89 8.82 1.11
CA SER A 228 3.57 9.08 0.52
C SER A 228 2.58 9.71 1.50
N LEU A 229 2.85 9.67 2.80
CA LEU A 229 2.07 10.38 3.81
C LEU A 229 2.22 11.90 3.73
N LYS A 230 3.23 12.40 2.99
CA LYS A 230 3.43 13.83 2.74
C LYS A 230 2.78 14.26 1.42
N GLN A 231 1.93 15.28 1.47
CA GLN A 231 1.38 15.96 0.29
C GLN A 231 2.40 16.96 -0.23
N MET A 232 2.83 16.80 -1.49
CA MET A 232 3.82 17.69 -2.12
C MET A 232 3.16 18.76 -2.98
N ASP A 233 1.97 18.48 -3.54
CA ASP A 233 1.26 19.37 -4.45
C ASP A 233 0.03 19.99 -3.78
N GLY A 234 -0.32 21.23 -4.15
CA GLY A 234 -1.46 21.96 -3.60
C GLY A 234 -1.26 22.34 -2.12
N VAL A 235 -2.21 21.99 -1.28
CA VAL A 235 -2.11 22.20 0.17
C VAL A 235 -1.12 21.17 0.75
N ARG A 236 0.05 21.65 1.14
CA ARG A 236 1.12 20.81 1.68
C ARG A 236 0.86 20.48 3.15
N TYR A 237 0.74 19.19 3.46
CA TYR A 237 0.60 18.67 4.82
C TYR A 237 1.28 17.28 4.93
N HIS A 238 1.54 16.86 6.14
CA HIS A 238 1.98 15.50 6.44
C HIS A 238 0.87 14.79 7.22
N ALA A 239 0.34 13.68 6.68
CA ALA A 239 -0.81 13.00 7.30
C ALA A 239 -0.49 12.50 8.71
N ARG A 240 0.74 12.01 8.97
CA ARG A 240 1.18 11.62 10.31
C ARG A 240 1.07 12.79 11.30
N ASP A 241 1.61 13.96 10.95
CA ASP A 241 1.65 15.10 11.83
C ASP A 241 0.24 15.69 12.05
N THR A 242 -0.57 15.71 10.97
CA THR A 242 -2.00 16.07 11.07
C THR A 242 -2.76 15.11 11.97
N ALA A 243 -2.47 13.80 11.88
CA ALA A 243 -3.09 12.77 12.70
C ALA A 243 -2.74 12.92 14.19
N LEU A 244 -1.49 13.27 14.50
CA LEU A 244 -1.05 13.56 15.87
C LEU A 244 -1.82 14.73 16.46
N ILE A 245 -1.96 15.83 15.70
CA ILE A 245 -2.76 17.00 16.11
C ILE A 245 -4.23 16.60 16.31
N ARG A 246 -4.80 15.85 15.36
CA ARG A 246 -6.19 15.38 15.44
C ARG A 246 -6.43 14.51 16.67
N ALA A 247 -5.52 13.57 16.94
CA ALA A 247 -5.59 12.71 18.11
C ALA A 247 -5.49 13.51 19.42
N HIS A 248 -4.60 14.50 19.44
CA HIS A 248 -4.43 15.38 20.61
C HIS A 248 -5.70 16.19 20.90
N VAL A 249 -6.28 16.82 19.87
CA VAL A 249 -7.53 17.60 19.99
C VAL A 249 -8.70 16.71 20.41
N ALA A 250 -8.80 15.52 19.85
CA ALA A 250 -9.85 14.53 20.18
C ALA A 250 -9.59 13.81 21.51
N ARG A 251 -8.44 13.99 22.15
CA ARG A 251 -8.00 13.31 23.39
C ARG A 251 -8.07 11.79 23.29
N ILE A 252 -7.56 11.25 22.20
CA ILE A 252 -7.55 9.81 21.88
C ILE A 252 -6.12 9.31 21.63
N PRO A 253 -5.85 8.02 21.80
CA PRO A 253 -4.55 7.44 21.45
C PRO A 253 -4.32 7.41 19.94
N ILE A 254 -3.04 7.44 19.58
CA ILE A 254 -2.57 7.22 18.22
C ILE A 254 -1.43 6.21 18.20
N ILE A 255 -1.49 5.26 17.26
CA ILE A 255 -0.46 4.25 17.04
C ILE A 255 0.27 4.57 15.75
N LEU A 256 1.57 4.77 15.84
CA LEU A 256 2.49 4.92 14.72
C LEU A 256 3.24 3.59 14.57
N GLY A 257 2.93 2.82 13.54
CA GLY A 257 3.54 1.51 13.30
C GLY A 257 4.59 1.54 12.21
N SER A 258 5.73 0.93 12.46
CA SER A 258 6.78 0.77 11.46
C SER A 258 7.80 -0.30 11.83
N ALA A 259 8.38 -0.94 10.81
CA ALA A 259 9.59 -1.75 10.97
C ALA A 259 10.86 -0.87 10.97
N THR A 260 10.77 0.25 10.31
CA THR A 260 11.86 1.21 10.06
C THR A 260 11.37 2.63 10.37
N PRO A 261 11.12 2.96 11.64
CA PRO A 261 10.56 4.25 12.03
C PRO A 261 11.37 5.42 11.52
N SER A 262 10.69 6.54 11.27
CA SER A 262 11.36 7.80 10.93
C SER A 262 12.23 8.29 12.09
N LEU A 263 13.30 9.01 11.75
CA LEU A 263 14.20 9.59 12.76
C LEU A 263 13.47 10.54 13.71
N GLU A 264 12.48 11.27 13.20
CA GLU A 264 11.63 12.16 14.03
C GLU A 264 10.81 11.36 15.06
N SER A 265 10.22 10.23 14.64
CA SER A 265 9.44 9.40 15.56
C SER A 265 10.33 8.76 16.63
N LEU A 266 11.52 8.29 16.26
CA LEU A 266 12.51 7.79 17.21
C LEU A 266 12.96 8.87 18.18
N HIS A 267 13.28 10.06 17.69
CA HIS A 267 13.66 11.20 18.52
C HIS A 267 12.54 11.62 19.49
N ASN A 268 11.28 11.59 19.05
CA ASN A 268 10.15 11.87 19.94
C ASN A 268 9.99 10.79 21.04
N CYS A 269 10.41 9.55 20.79
CA CYS A 269 10.49 8.54 21.86
C CYS A 269 11.59 8.87 22.87
N THR A 270 12.77 9.34 22.44
CA THR A 270 13.85 9.75 23.38
C THR A 270 13.42 10.97 24.23
N LEU A 271 12.62 11.84 23.65
CA LEU A 271 12.01 12.99 24.37
C LEU A 271 10.80 12.60 25.23
N LYS A 272 10.44 11.32 25.31
CA LYS A 272 9.25 10.81 26.03
C LYS A 272 7.92 11.41 25.57
N LYS A 273 7.86 11.96 24.36
CA LYS A 273 6.61 12.42 23.73
C LYS A 273 5.78 11.24 23.21
N TYR A 274 6.44 10.16 22.80
CA TYR A 274 5.82 8.89 22.40
C TYR A 274 6.32 7.77 23.30
N THR A 275 5.44 6.81 23.57
CA THR A 275 5.81 5.55 24.20
C THR A 275 6.28 4.56 23.15
N LEU A 276 7.54 4.11 23.27
CA LEU A 276 8.09 3.07 22.39
C LEU A 276 7.58 1.69 22.82
N LEU A 277 6.96 0.97 21.90
CA LEU A 277 6.50 -0.40 22.05
C LEU A 277 7.27 -1.30 21.08
N PRO A 278 8.36 -1.93 21.51
CA PRO A 278 9.17 -2.77 20.63
C PRO A 278 8.55 -4.14 20.46
N LEU A 279 8.52 -4.65 19.21
CA LEU A 279 8.22 -6.04 18.86
C LEU A 279 9.45 -6.61 18.18
N THR A 280 10.35 -7.19 18.99
CA THR A 280 11.65 -7.68 18.52
C THR A 280 11.58 -9.09 17.97
N GLN A 281 10.60 -9.87 18.45
CA GLN A 281 10.40 -11.24 18.03
C GLN A 281 9.54 -11.29 16.76
N LYS A 282 9.92 -12.14 15.81
CA LYS A 282 9.04 -12.47 14.71
C LYS A 282 7.90 -13.34 15.24
N ALA A 283 6.68 -13.11 14.76
CA ALA A 283 5.51 -13.90 15.15
C ALA A 283 5.65 -15.39 14.82
N LEU A 284 6.52 -15.71 13.87
CA LEU A 284 6.82 -17.05 13.41
C LEU A 284 8.34 -17.24 13.35
N SER A 285 8.83 -18.43 13.71
CA SER A 285 10.24 -18.77 13.64
C SER A 285 10.77 -18.59 12.20
N SER A 286 11.89 -17.95 12.05
CA SER A 286 12.49 -17.72 10.74
C SER A 286 14.01 -17.81 10.85
N THR A 287 14.64 -18.33 9.80
CA THR A 287 16.10 -18.37 9.68
C THR A 287 16.68 -16.95 9.76
N PRO A 288 17.79 -16.74 10.46
CA PRO A 288 18.50 -15.46 10.46
C PRO A 288 18.85 -15.01 9.04
N LEU A 289 18.71 -13.70 8.79
CA LEU A 289 19.12 -13.11 7.51
C LEU A 289 20.63 -12.95 7.48
N HIS A 290 21.25 -13.43 6.41
CA HIS A 290 22.65 -13.18 6.13
C HIS A 290 22.76 -12.04 5.12
N TYR A 291 23.59 -11.03 5.43
CA TYR A 291 23.87 -9.91 4.55
C TYR A 291 25.27 -10.08 3.96
N GLN A 292 25.37 -9.99 2.65
CA GLN A 292 26.63 -9.97 1.94
C GLN A 292 26.70 -8.70 1.11
N VAL A 293 27.76 -7.92 1.31
CA VAL A 293 28.08 -6.74 0.49
C VAL A 293 29.16 -7.15 -0.50
N ILE A 294 28.89 -6.95 -1.78
CA ILE A 294 29.80 -7.24 -2.88
C ILE A 294 30.34 -5.90 -3.41
N ASP A 295 31.66 -5.69 -3.27
CA ASP A 295 32.32 -4.56 -3.89
C ASP A 295 32.46 -4.82 -5.39
N ILE A 296 31.82 -4.00 -6.19
CA ILE A 296 31.77 -4.14 -7.65
C ILE A 296 32.87 -3.34 -8.36
N ARG A 297 33.70 -2.61 -7.64
CA ARG A 297 34.83 -1.86 -8.23
C ARG A 297 35.84 -2.82 -8.85
N ASN A 298 36.31 -2.49 -10.03
CA ASN A 298 37.27 -3.30 -10.82
C ASN A 298 36.74 -4.73 -11.16
N GLN A 299 35.47 -5.02 -10.99
CA GLN A 299 34.89 -6.28 -11.43
C GLN A 299 34.24 -6.14 -12.82
N VAL A 300 34.30 -7.21 -13.60
CA VAL A 300 33.53 -7.28 -14.84
C VAL A 300 32.07 -7.45 -14.47
N LEU A 301 31.21 -6.53 -14.93
CA LEU A 301 29.80 -6.55 -14.65
C LEU A 301 29.00 -6.96 -15.88
N GLN A 302 28.15 -7.95 -15.72
CA GLN A 302 27.17 -8.34 -16.73
C GLN A 302 25.84 -7.63 -16.45
N HIS A 303 25.58 -6.55 -17.17
CA HIS A 303 24.38 -5.70 -16.98
C HIS A 303 24.18 -5.21 -15.51
N GLY A 304 25.26 -4.91 -14.81
CA GLY A 304 25.24 -4.44 -13.42
C GLY A 304 25.30 -5.56 -12.37
N LEU A 305 25.39 -6.82 -12.80
CA LEU A 305 25.53 -8.00 -11.94
C LEU A 305 26.99 -8.49 -11.97
N ALA A 306 27.60 -8.70 -10.82
CA ALA A 306 28.91 -9.33 -10.69
C ALA A 306 28.76 -10.86 -10.70
N ASP A 307 29.81 -11.58 -11.12
CA ASP A 307 29.78 -13.04 -11.20
C ASP A 307 29.37 -13.73 -9.89
N PRO A 308 29.83 -13.29 -8.68
CA PRO A 308 29.35 -13.87 -7.42
C PRO A 308 27.84 -13.70 -7.21
N THR A 309 27.25 -12.61 -7.70
CA THR A 309 25.80 -12.37 -7.64
C THR A 309 25.05 -13.34 -8.55
N ILE A 310 25.54 -13.55 -9.77
CA ILE A 310 24.96 -14.49 -10.74
C ILE A 310 25.01 -15.92 -10.19
N ALA A 311 26.14 -16.31 -9.62
CA ALA A 311 26.31 -17.62 -9.00
C ALA A 311 25.36 -17.84 -7.82
N ALA A 312 25.12 -16.82 -6.99
CA ALA A 312 24.16 -16.90 -5.89
C ALA A 312 22.72 -17.05 -6.42
N ILE A 313 22.33 -16.29 -7.45
CA ILE A 313 21.03 -16.43 -8.11
C ILE A 313 20.84 -17.87 -8.61
N GLU A 314 21.82 -18.38 -9.34
CA GLU A 314 21.78 -19.74 -9.90
C GLU A 314 21.61 -20.81 -8.81
N ALA A 315 22.38 -20.69 -7.71
CA ALA A 315 22.34 -21.65 -6.60
C ALA A 315 20.95 -21.73 -5.97
N HIS A 316 20.28 -20.58 -5.78
CA HIS A 316 18.92 -20.53 -5.21
C HIS A 316 17.86 -21.03 -6.20
N LEU A 317 17.98 -20.72 -7.48
CA LEU A 317 17.08 -21.21 -8.53
C LEU A 317 17.15 -22.73 -8.71
N LYS A 318 18.36 -23.33 -8.66
CA LYS A 318 18.56 -24.80 -8.68
C LYS A 318 17.83 -25.51 -7.53
N GLN A 319 17.66 -24.84 -6.40
CA GLN A 319 16.91 -25.34 -5.25
C GLN A 319 15.38 -25.10 -5.38
N LYS A 320 14.92 -24.60 -6.53
CA LYS A 320 13.51 -24.19 -6.77
C LYS A 320 13.01 -23.11 -5.82
N ASN A 321 13.91 -22.31 -5.26
CA ASN A 321 13.60 -21.16 -4.44
C ASN A 321 13.28 -19.94 -5.32
N GLN A 322 12.61 -18.95 -4.73
CA GLN A 322 12.38 -17.65 -5.38
C GLN A 322 13.53 -16.68 -5.09
N VAL A 323 13.90 -15.93 -6.11
CA VAL A 323 14.93 -14.88 -6.06
C VAL A 323 14.30 -13.56 -6.47
N LEU A 324 14.51 -12.52 -5.67
CA LEU A 324 14.15 -11.14 -5.99
C LEU A 324 15.40 -10.35 -6.37
N VAL A 325 15.46 -9.85 -7.59
CA VAL A 325 16.44 -8.86 -8.02
C VAL A 325 15.79 -7.48 -7.95
N PHE A 326 16.11 -6.78 -6.88
CA PHE A 326 15.59 -5.45 -6.58
C PHE A 326 16.53 -4.39 -7.16
N ILE A 327 15.99 -3.52 -8.02
CA ILE A 327 16.73 -2.41 -8.61
C ILE A 327 16.35 -1.13 -7.88
N ASN A 328 17.32 -0.55 -7.20
CA ASN A 328 17.14 0.68 -6.44
C ASN A 328 17.09 1.89 -7.38
N ARG A 329 15.98 2.02 -8.14
CA ARG A 329 15.78 3.12 -9.08
C ARG A 329 14.75 4.11 -8.53
N ARG A 330 15.20 5.28 -8.08
CA ARG A 330 14.34 6.46 -7.85
C ARG A 330 14.93 7.66 -8.56
N GLY A 331 14.05 8.35 -9.30
CA GLY A 331 14.17 9.73 -9.79
C GLY A 331 15.58 10.17 -10.23
N PHE A 332 15.99 9.94 -11.48
CA PHE A 332 17.36 10.04 -11.83
C PHE A 332 17.73 11.13 -12.77
N SER A 333 18.60 11.83 -12.19
CA SER A 333 19.76 12.42 -12.86
C SER A 333 20.97 11.48 -12.73
N PRO A 334 21.50 10.86 -13.78
CA PRO A 334 22.62 9.94 -13.67
C PRO A 334 23.88 10.68 -13.19
N VAL A 335 24.42 10.30 -12.03
CA VAL A 335 25.70 10.77 -11.53
C VAL A 335 26.81 10.02 -12.29
N LEU A 336 27.88 10.71 -12.66
CA LEU A 336 29.03 10.09 -13.30
C LEU A 336 29.96 9.50 -12.24
N LEU A 337 30.28 8.21 -12.38
CA LEU A 337 31.10 7.46 -11.44
C LEU A 337 32.27 6.79 -12.17
N CYS A 338 33.43 6.75 -11.54
CA CYS A 338 34.57 5.95 -12.03
C CYS A 338 34.46 4.51 -11.52
N HIS A 339 34.36 3.54 -12.44
CA HIS A 339 34.26 2.13 -12.09
C HIS A 339 35.53 1.58 -11.40
N GLN A 340 36.69 2.16 -11.66
CA GLN A 340 37.96 1.68 -11.09
C GLN A 340 38.18 2.11 -9.64
N CYS A 341 37.95 3.38 -9.30
CA CYS A 341 38.27 3.90 -7.96
C CYS A 341 37.04 4.39 -7.16
N GLY A 342 35.84 4.39 -7.74
CA GLY A 342 34.65 4.89 -7.08
C GLY A 342 34.54 6.43 -7.04
N TRP A 343 35.43 7.17 -7.72
CA TRP A 343 35.33 8.63 -7.81
C TRP A 343 33.96 9.03 -8.42
N MET A 344 33.39 10.09 -7.86
CA MET A 344 32.14 10.68 -8.34
C MET A 344 32.33 12.12 -8.78
N ALA A 345 31.46 12.56 -9.69
CA ALA A 345 31.45 13.95 -10.16
C ALA A 345 30.75 14.86 -9.15
N ASP A 346 31.51 15.47 -8.25
CA ASP A 346 31.00 16.42 -7.26
C ASP A 346 30.96 17.84 -7.81
N CYS A 347 30.01 18.63 -7.30
CA CYS A 347 29.90 20.03 -7.63
C CYS A 347 31.02 20.83 -6.93
N ARG A 348 31.71 21.70 -7.68
CA ARG A 348 32.73 22.57 -7.10
C ARG A 348 32.18 23.82 -6.40
N ALA A 349 30.90 24.10 -6.63
CA ALA A 349 30.24 25.29 -6.09
C ALA A 349 29.30 25.03 -4.90
N CYS A 350 28.99 23.75 -4.62
CA CYS A 350 28.18 23.33 -3.46
C CYS A 350 28.43 21.84 -3.15
N ASP A 351 27.87 21.34 -2.05
CA ASP A 351 28.06 19.95 -1.57
C ASP A 351 27.19 18.90 -2.29
N SER A 352 26.73 19.20 -3.50
CA SER A 352 25.88 18.32 -4.30
C SER A 352 26.69 17.59 -5.38
N HIS A 353 26.13 16.47 -5.87
CA HIS A 353 26.73 15.78 -7.02
C HIS A 353 26.26 16.38 -8.35
N LEU A 354 27.09 16.23 -9.40
CA LEU A 354 26.76 16.67 -10.75
C LEU A 354 26.02 15.57 -11.51
N THR A 355 25.01 15.99 -12.26
CA THR A 355 24.19 15.15 -13.10
C THR A 355 24.69 15.14 -14.53
N LEU A 356 24.79 13.96 -15.15
CA LEU A 356 25.16 13.80 -16.55
C LEU A 356 23.95 14.06 -17.47
N HIS A 357 24.03 15.13 -18.25
CA HIS A 357 23.10 15.42 -19.34
C HIS A 357 23.71 14.93 -20.66
N ARG A 358 23.33 13.73 -21.09
CA ARG A 358 23.89 13.07 -22.28
C ARG A 358 23.64 13.86 -23.56
N SER A 359 22.48 14.48 -23.71
CA SER A 359 22.11 15.26 -24.93
C SER A 359 23.01 16.45 -25.20
N ILE A 360 23.55 17.07 -24.17
CA ILE A 360 24.40 18.25 -24.25
C ILE A 360 25.87 17.98 -23.84
N HIS A 361 26.20 16.70 -23.51
CA HIS A 361 27.53 16.27 -23.08
C HIS A 361 28.11 17.12 -21.93
N ARG A 362 27.26 17.45 -20.93
CA ARG A 362 27.65 18.26 -19.77
C ARG A 362 27.21 17.63 -18.47
N LEU A 363 27.94 17.98 -17.42
CA LEU A 363 27.57 17.73 -16.04
C LEU A 363 26.93 19.00 -15.46
N ILE A 364 25.75 18.91 -14.89
CA ILE A 364 25.00 20.04 -14.34
C ILE A 364 24.61 19.74 -12.88
N CYS A 365 24.84 20.71 -12.01
CA CYS A 365 24.34 20.66 -10.65
C CYS A 365 22.89 21.15 -10.61
N HIS A 366 21.96 20.29 -10.21
CA HIS A 366 20.54 20.69 -10.10
C HIS A 366 20.25 21.50 -8.83
N HIS A 367 21.22 21.63 -7.91
CA HIS A 367 21.05 22.44 -6.69
C HIS A 367 21.46 23.91 -6.93
N CYS A 368 22.65 24.15 -7.49
CA CYS A 368 23.17 25.51 -7.66
C CYS A 368 23.30 25.96 -9.12
N GLY A 369 22.98 25.11 -10.09
CA GLY A 369 23.06 25.44 -11.53
C GLY A 369 24.49 25.37 -12.11
N HIS A 370 25.53 25.07 -11.31
CA HIS A 370 26.91 24.97 -11.81
C HIS A 370 27.01 23.93 -12.94
N THR A 371 27.74 24.25 -13.99
CA THR A 371 27.94 23.38 -15.15
C THR A 371 29.43 23.06 -15.33
N GLN A 372 29.71 21.81 -15.68
CA GLN A 372 31.08 21.34 -15.95
C GLN A 372 31.10 20.49 -17.23
N SER A 373 32.20 20.53 -17.96
CA SER A 373 32.42 19.62 -19.10
C SER A 373 32.62 18.19 -18.63
N LEU A 374 32.25 17.23 -19.48
CA LEU A 374 32.48 15.82 -19.22
C LEU A 374 33.99 15.54 -19.22
N PRO A 375 34.60 14.97 -18.14
CA PRO A 375 35.98 14.63 -18.14
C PRO A 375 36.26 13.43 -19.06
N ALA A 376 37.36 13.46 -19.80
CA ALA A 376 37.78 12.35 -20.67
C ALA A 376 38.32 11.14 -19.90
N SER A 377 38.77 11.37 -18.66
CA SER A 377 39.30 10.35 -17.75
C SER A 377 39.02 10.76 -16.31
N CYS A 378 39.06 9.79 -15.42
CA CYS A 378 38.84 10.03 -13.99
C CYS A 378 39.89 11.03 -13.43
N PRO A 379 39.50 12.11 -12.76
CA PRO A 379 40.43 13.06 -12.19
C PRO A 379 41.35 12.43 -11.13
N THR A 380 40.88 11.39 -10.43
CA THR A 380 41.59 10.74 -9.32
C THR A 380 42.53 9.66 -9.79
N CYS A 381 42.08 8.63 -10.52
CA CYS A 381 42.90 7.48 -10.89
C CYS A 381 43.33 7.48 -12.37
N LYS A 382 42.92 8.48 -13.16
CA LYS A 382 43.16 8.57 -14.61
C LYS A 382 42.52 7.45 -15.44
N GLY A 383 41.71 6.60 -14.84
CA GLY A 383 40.95 5.54 -15.54
C GLY A 383 39.97 6.12 -16.55
N ARG A 384 39.70 5.37 -17.61
CA ARG A 384 38.80 5.81 -18.71
C ARG A 384 37.36 5.30 -18.55
N GLU A 385 37.10 4.42 -17.60
CA GLU A 385 35.80 3.82 -17.37
C GLU A 385 34.94 4.70 -16.46
N LEU A 386 34.39 5.77 -17.05
CA LEU A 386 33.45 6.64 -16.40
C LEU A 386 32.03 6.20 -16.81
N LEU A 387 31.29 5.67 -15.88
CA LEU A 387 29.97 5.13 -16.10
C LEU A 387 28.91 6.01 -15.45
N PRO A 388 27.78 6.26 -16.11
CA PRO A 388 26.63 6.84 -15.44
C PRO A 388 26.01 5.77 -14.54
N VAL A 389 25.79 6.11 -13.29
CA VAL A 389 25.12 5.21 -12.33
C VAL A 389 23.67 5.00 -12.74
N GLY A 390 23.23 3.76 -12.77
CA GLY A 390 21.85 3.37 -13.02
C GLY A 390 21.72 2.26 -14.06
N VAL A 391 21.35 1.08 -13.61
CA VAL A 391 21.05 -0.05 -14.49
C VAL A 391 19.56 -0.03 -14.84
N GLY A 392 19.24 -0.10 -16.13
CA GLY A 392 17.83 -0.14 -16.57
C GLY A 392 17.19 -1.49 -16.24
N THR A 393 16.00 -1.50 -15.63
CA THR A 393 15.24 -2.72 -15.29
C THR A 393 15.06 -3.66 -16.47
N GLN A 394 14.87 -3.12 -17.68
CA GLN A 394 14.73 -3.90 -18.90
C GLN A 394 16.00 -4.68 -19.23
N ARG A 395 17.16 -4.05 -19.17
CA ARG A 395 18.44 -4.71 -19.50
C ARG A 395 18.77 -5.85 -18.53
N VAL A 396 18.52 -5.64 -17.24
CA VAL A 396 18.69 -6.70 -16.23
C VAL A 396 17.72 -7.84 -16.50
N HIS A 397 16.47 -7.52 -16.80
CA HIS A 397 15.46 -8.52 -17.13
C HIS A 397 15.87 -9.34 -18.36
N ASP A 398 16.25 -8.70 -19.46
CA ASP A 398 16.62 -9.38 -20.71
C ASP A 398 17.84 -10.28 -20.52
N PHE A 399 18.83 -9.80 -19.79
CA PHE A 399 20.01 -10.59 -19.44
C PHE A 399 19.65 -11.81 -18.60
N LEU A 400 18.88 -11.65 -17.53
CA LEU A 400 18.49 -12.75 -16.65
C LEU A 400 17.59 -13.74 -17.37
N SER A 401 16.70 -13.29 -18.28
CA SER A 401 15.88 -14.17 -19.11
C SER A 401 16.71 -15.05 -20.03
N SER A 402 17.76 -14.50 -20.61
CA SER A 402 18.67 -15.27 -21.47
C SER A 402 19.59 -16.21 -20.68
N SER A 403 19.97 -15.81 -19.45
CA SER A 403 20.86 -16.61 -18.59
C SER A 403 20.13 -17.77 -17.89
N PHE A 404 18.84 -17.63 -17.62
CA PHE A 404 18.01 -18.61 -16.90
C PHE A 404 16.70 -18.91 -17.66
N PRO A 405 16.79 -19.49 -18.87
CA PRO A 405 15.61 -19.67 -19.75
C PRO A 405 14.57 -20.64 -19.20
N ASP A 406 14.99 -21.60 -18.35
CA ASP A 406 14.11 -22.60 -17.75
C ASP A 406 13.29 -22.07 -16.56
N ASN A 407 13.59 -20.85 -16.09
CA ASN A 407 12.94 -20.26 -14.93
C ASN A 407 11.88 -19.24 -15.33
N VAL A 408 10.68 -19.40 -14.77
CA VAL A 408 9.61 -18.42 -14.99
C VAL A 408 9.97 -17.11 -14.32
N MET A 409 10.07 -16.04 -15.12
CA MET A 409 10.40 -14.72 -14.65
C MET A 409 9.21 -13.77 -14.68
N VAL A 410 9.10 -12.93 -13.67
CA VAL A 410 8.11 -11.84 -13.59
C VAL A 410 8.83 -10.52 -13.32
N ARG A 411 8.52 -9.52 -14.15
CA ARG A 411 8.97 -8.14 -13.95
C ARG A 411 7.83 -7.29 -13.41
N ILE A 412 8.11 -6.50 -12.36
CA ILE A 412 7.19 -5.53 -11.78
C ILE A 412 7.89 -4.17 -11.66
N ASP A 413 7.52 -3.25 -12.54
CA ASP A 413 7.91 -1.86 -12.46
C ASP A 413 6.71 -0.92 -12.76
N ARG A 414 6.88 0.37 -12.47
CA ARG A 414 5.81 1.34 -12.58
C ARG A 414 5.35 1.58 -14.03
N ASP A 415 6.27 1.42 -14.98
CA ASP A 415 6.02 1.74 -16.40
C ASP A 415 5.18 0.65 -17.08
N GLU A 416 5.23 -0.59 -16.58
CA GLU A 416 4.46 -1.72 -17.11
C GLU A 416 3.09 -1.94 -16.46
N VAL A 417 2.86 -1.36 -15.29
CA VAL A 417 1.63 -1.57 -14.50
C VAL A 417 0.61 -0.47 -14.81
N VAL A 418 0.23 -0.31 -16.07
CA VAL A 418 -0.83 0.60 -16.49
C VAL A 418 -2.24 0.04 -16.17
N LYS A 419 -2.39 -1.29 -16.01
CA LYS A 419 -3.68 -1.92 -15.73
C LYS A 419 -3.64 -2.67 -14.39
N LYS A 420 -4.54 -2.32 -13.48
CA LYS A 420 -4.68 -2.93 -12.14
C LYS A 420 -4.76 -4.48 -12.20
N GLN A 421 -5.47 -5.03 -13.20
CA GLN A 421 -5.60 -6.48 -13.41
C GLN A 421 -4.27 -7.16 -13.74
N ALA A 422 -3.41 -6.51 -14.54
CA ALA A 422 -2.12 -7.07 -14.93
C ALA A 422 -1.16 -7.19 -13.73
N LEU A 423 -1.20 -6.24 -12.80
CA LEU A 423 -0.42 -6.32 -11.57
C LEU A 423 -0.89 -7.47 -10.69
N GLN A 424 -2.20 -7.63 -10.53
CA GLN A 424 -2.78 -8.68 -9.70
C GLN A 424 -2.39 -10.07 -10.22
N ASN A 425 -2.54 -10.32 -11.51
CA ASN A 425 -2.15 -11.60 -12.12
C ASN A 425 -0.65 -11.91 -11.92
N ARG A 426 0.22 -10.89 -12.02
CA ARG A 426 1.67 -11.07 -11.77
C ARG A 426 1.96 -11.42 -10.32
N LEU A 427 1.29 -10.76 -9.38
CA LEU A 427 1.44 -11.02 -7.95
C LEU A 427 0.92 -12.42 -7.58
N GLU A 428 -0.15 -12.88 -8.20
CA GLU A 428 -0.67 -14.25 -8.04
C GLU A 428 0.34 -15.29 -8.52
N ARG A 429 0.98 -15.09 -9.68
CA ARG A 429 2.05 -15.98 -10.17
C ARG A 429 3.27 -16.03 -9.26
N ILE A 430 3.60 -14.93 -8.57
CA ILE A 430 4.68 -14.92 -7.59
C ILE A 430 4.22 -15.64 -6.31
N SER A 431 3.02 -15.38 -5.82
CA SER A 431 2.50 -15.96 -4.58
C SER A 431 2.26 -17.46 -4.69
N SER A 432 1.86 -17.96 -5.87
CA SER A 432 1.71 -19.40 -6.15
C SER A 432 3.06 -20.13 -6.23
N GLY A 433 4.17 -19.37 -6.37
CA GLY A 433 5.50 -19.95 -6.58
C GLY A 433 5.80 -20.35 -8.03
N GLU A 434 4.91 -20.04 -8.98
CA GLU A 434 5.15 -20.26 -10.42
C GLU A 434 6.33 -19.41 -10.90
N ALA A 435 6.37 -18.12 -10.51
CA ALA A 435 7.49 -17.25 -10.83
C ALA A 435 8.62 -17.46 -9.81
N GLN A 436 9.77 -17.92 -10.31
CA GLN A 436 10.97 -18.18 -9.50
C GLN A 436 11.91 -16.99 -9.48
N LEU A 437 12.00 -16.22 -10.56
CA LEU A 437 12.84 -15.04 -10.66
C LEU A 437 11.98 -13.79 -10.79
N ILE A 438 12.17 -12.87 -9.86
CA ILE A 438 11.38 -11.65 -9.75
C ILE A 438 12.33 -10.46 -9.94
N VAL A 439 12.06 -9.61 -10.92
CA VAL A 439 12.81 -8.39 -11.16
C VAL A 439 11.90 -7.19 -10.90
N GLY A 440 12.34 -6.25 -10.08
CA GLY A 440 11.50 -5.09 -9.85
C GLY A 440 12.09 -3.99 -9.00
N THR A 441 11.27 -2.96 -8.80
CA THR A 441 11.61 -1.76 -8.06
C THR A 441 10.79 -1.66 -6.76
N GLN A 442 10.69 -0.49 -6.18
CA GLN A 442 10.10 -0.24 -4.86
C GLN A 442 8.67 -0.76 -4.64
N MET A 443 7.91 -1.06 -5.71
CA MET A 443 6.58 -1.66 -5.57
C MET A 443 6.64 -3.03 -4.88
N LEU A 444 7.73 -3.77 -5.02
CA LEU A 444 7.94 -5.08 -4.39
C LEU A 444 8.43 -5.01 -2.94
N ALA A 445 8.98 -3.86 -2.54
CA ALA A 445 9.45 -3.68 -1.16
C ALA A 445 8.31 -3.65 -0.13
N LYS A 446 7.07 -3.39 -0.53
CA LYS A 446 5.93 -3.14 0.36
C LYS A 446 4.73 -4.03 0.08
N GLY A 447 4.01 -4.43 1.12
CA GLY A 447 2.66 -4.98 1.04
C GLY A 447 2.50 -6.44 0.58
N HIS A 448 3.55 -7.11 0.07
CA HIS A 448 3.41 -8.45 -0.50
C HIS A 448 4.16 -9.51 0.32
N HIS A 449 3.62 -10.70 0.36
CA HIS A 449 4.23 -11.87 0.99
C HIS A 449 4.67 -12.85 -0.11
N PHE A 450 5.96 -13.24 -0.09
CA PHE A 450 6.55 -14.21 -1.02
C PHE A 450 7.08 -15.40 -0.22
N PRO A 451 6.32 -16.51 -0.11
CA PRO A 451 6.63 -17.60 0.83
C PRO A 451 7.95 -18.32 0.54
N ARG A 452 8.34 -18.42 -0.74
CA ARG A 452 9.54 -19.13 -1.19
C ARG A 452 10.75 -18.24 -1.47
N LEU A 453 10.67 -16.95 -1.10
CA LEU A 453 11.76 -16.00 -1.34
C LEU A 453 12.89 -16.23 -0.35
N THR A 454 14.02 -16.71 -0.84
CA THR A 454 15.21 -17.03 -0.04
C THR A 454 16.40 -16.13 -0.34
N LEU A 455 16.44 -15.48 -1.52
CA LEU A 455 17.49 -14.54 -1.90
C LEU A 455 16.91 -13.22 -2.36
N VAL A 456 17.46 -12.13 -1.83
CA VAL A 456 17.20 -10.77 -2.31
C VAL A 456 18.53 -10.16 -2.74
N VAL A 457 18.61 -9.82 -4.00
CA VAL A 457 19.73 -9.09 -4.60
C VAL A 457 19.33 -7.63 -4.72
N VAL A 458 20.12 -6.71 -4.18
CA VAL A 458 19.90 -5.27 -4.32
C VAL A 458 20.97 -4.71 -5.25
N LEU A 459 20.53 -4.28 -6.43
CA LEU A 459 21.41 -3.59 -7.38
C LEU A 459 21.41 -2.08 -7.12
N ASP A 460 22.52 -1.43 -7.42
CA ASP A 460 22.70 0.01 -7.23
C ASP A 460 22.36 0.45 -5.79
N ALA A 461 22.81 -0.30 -4.79
CA ALA A 461 22.57 0.02 -3.39
C ALA A 461 23.07 1.41 -3.02
N ASP A 462 24.18 1.84 -3.62
CA ASP A 462 24.82 3.14 -3.38
C ASP A 462 24.00 4.34 -3.91
N ASN A 463 22.99 4.10 -4.72
CA ASN A 463 22.19 5.15 -5.34
C ASN A 463 21.52 6.10 -4.34
N GLY A 464 21.22 5.61 -3.13
CA GLY A 464 20.69 6.42 -2.05
C GLY A 464 21.67 7.47 -1.53
N PHE A 465 22.98 7.22 -1.64
CA PHE A 465 24.02 8.18 -1.21
C PHE A 465 24.16 9.35 -2.18
N TYR A 466 23.73 9.17 -3.44
CA TYR A 466 23.91 10.18 -4.50
C TYR A 466 22.70 11.09 -4.70
N ASN A 467 21.67 10.89 -3.90
CA ASN A 467 20.44 11.70 -3.99
C ASN A 467 20.63 13.02 -3.21
N GLN A 468 20.16 14.12 -3.78
CA GLN A 468 20.19 15.46 -3.17
C GLN A 468 19.20 15.66 -2.03
N ASP A 469 18.28 14.72 -1.82
CA ASP A 469 17.33 14.76 -0.70
C ASP A 469 18.07 14.45 0.61
N PHE A 470 18.02 15.35 1.58
CA PHE A 470 18.66 15.18 2.90
C PHE A 470 18.17 13.93 3.65
N ARG A 471 17.00 13.38 3.28
CA ARG A 471 16.46 12.12 3.82
C ARG A 471 16.86 10.88 3.03
N ALA A 472 17.68 11.04 2.00
CA ALA A 472 18.02 9.92 1.11
C ALA A 472 18.68 8.75 1.84
N MET A 473 19.58 9.04 2.80
CA MET A 473 20.25 8.05 3.64
C MET A 473 19.27 7.30 4.54
N GLU A 474 18.37 8.02 5.19
CA GLU A 474 17.29 7.43 5.99
C GLU A 474 16.43 6.53 5.13
N GLY A 475 15.97 7.03 3.98
CA GLY A 475 15.15 6.28 3.04
C GLY A 475 15.85 5.04 2.47
N LEU A 476 17.17 5.11 2.23
CA LEU A 476 17.96 3.96 1.82
C LEU A 476 18.00 2.88 2.91
N GLY A 477 18.31 3.25 4.14
CA GLY A 477 18.34 2.32 5.27
C GLY A 477 16.99 1.64 5.50
N GLN A 478 15.91 2.41 5.42
CA GLN A 478 14.54 1.91 5.50
C GLN A 478 14.23 0.92 4.37
N LEU A 479 14.57 1.27 3.13
CA LEU A 479 14.35 0.44 1.96
C LEU A 479 15.11 -0.88 2.04
N LEU A 480 16.40 -0.85 2.33
CA LEU A 480 17.25 -2.04 2.46
C LEU A 480 16.69 -2.98 3.54
N THR A 481 16.31 -2.45 4.70
CA THR A 481 15.71 -3.23 5.78
C THR A 481 14.38 -3.87 5.38
N GLN A 482 13.52 -3.13 4.66
CA GLN A 482 12.23 -3.64 4.21
C GLN A 482 12.37 -4.73 3.15
N VAL A 483 13.26 -4.52 2.17
CA VAL A 483 13.49 -5.47 1.08
C VAL A 483 14.17 -6.74 1.61
N ALA A 484 15.19 -6.60 2.45
CA ALA A 484 15.82 -7.75 3.11
C ALA A 484 14.83 -8.55 3.98
N GLY A 485 13.94 -7.85 4.69
CA GLY A 485 12.88 -8.49 5.48
C GLY A 485 11.86 -9.28 4.67
N ARG A 486 11.94 -9.31 3.33
CA ARG A 486 11.13 -10.18 2.47
C ARG A 486 11.69 -11.58 2.35
N ALA A 487 13.01 -11.74 2.47
CA ALA A 487 13.65 -13.05 2.51
C ALA A 487 13.44 -13.74 3.87
N GLY A 488 13.54 -15.06 3.92
CA GLY A 488 13.55 -15.82 5.18
C GLY A 488 12.19 -16.09 5.82
N ARG A 489 11.09 -16.01 5.08
CA ARG A 489 9.75 -16.40 5.54
C ARG A 489 9.36 -17.85 5.18
N ALA A 490 10.31 -18.60 4.62
CA ALA A 490 10.06 -19.87 3.93
C ALA A 490 9.75 -21.10 4.81
N GLU A 491 9.94 -21.03 6.14
CA GLU A 491 9.75 -22.23 6.98
C GLU A 491 8.28 -22.53 7.36
N LEU A 492 7.35 -21.72 6.92
CA LEU A 492 5.96 -21.81 7.36
C LEU A 492 5.10 -22.82 6.64
N ASP A 493 5.45 -23.20 5.41
CA ASP A 493 4.64 -24.10 4.59
C ASP A 493 5.11 -25.56 4.60
N ARG A 494 6.09 -25.92 5.43
CA ARG A 494 6.53 -27.33 5.56
C ARG A 494 5.81 -28.13 6.63
N LYS A 495 4.79 -27.55 7.26
CA LYS A 495 3.93 -28.23 8.24
C LYS A 495 2.44 -28.12 7.85
N SER A 496 2.11 -28.56 6.66
CA SER A 496 0.75 -28.90 6.30
C SER A 496 0.76 -30.22 5.56
#